data_d094b5bf21945a143e0a3c399c01ee98
#
_entry.id   d094b5bf21945a143e0a3c399c01ee98
#
_cell.length_a   1.000
_cell.length_b   1.000
_cell.length_c   1.000
_cell.angle_alpha   90.00
_cell.angle_beta   90.00
_cell.angle_gamma   90.00
#
_symmetry.space_group_name_H-M   'P 1'
#
loop_
_entity.id
_entity.type
_entity.pdbx_description
1 polymer ?
#
loop_
_entity_poly.entity_id
_entity_poly.type
_entity_poly.pdbx_seq_one_letter_code
_entity_poly.pdbx_strand_id
1 'polypeptide(L)'
;MKTDPVNLNSPPAPVSPAEVVNEFLRLIMIPDPAAASRYTAPDMQIVFTGKRPMREPAECTKFNASRYKWVKKRIERTDTVLSTPEEAALGETVVYSLGTLYGEWPDGTPFEGNRYVDRYVVRNGLITQMGVWNDSAEWMLVRAGLAKL
;
A
#
# COMPACT_ATOMS: atom_id res chain seq x y z
N MET A 1 -20.72 10.67 -33.03
CA MET A 1 -19.91 10.36 -31.83
C MET A 1 -20.20 11.43 -30.78
N LYS A 2 -20.84 11.07 -29.69
CA LYS A 2 -20.96 11.95 -28.54
C LYS A 2 -19.67 11.80 -27.74
N THR A 3 -18.83 12.82 -27.72
CA THR A 3 -17.72 12.92 -26.77
C THR A 3 -18.31 13.27 -25.42
N ASP A 4 -18.18 12.37 -24.45
CA ASP A 4 -18.53 12.70 -23.07
C ASP A 4 -17.71 13.92 -22.62
N PRO A 5 -18.32 14.88 -21.89
CA PRO A 5 -17.61 16.04 -21.42
C PRO A 5 -16.48 15.59 -20.47
N VAL A 6 -15.26 15.98 -20.78
CA VAL A 6 -14.12 15.77 -19.90
C VAL A 6 -14.41 16.50 -18.58
N ASN A 7 -14.55 15.72 -17.53
CA ASN A 7 -14.72 16.28 -16.18
C ASN A 7 -13.38 16.85 -15.71
N LEU A 8 -13.20 18.15 -15.87
CA LEU A 8 -11.99 18.89 -15.52
C LEU A 8 -11.66 18.88 -14.00
N ASN A 9 -12.58 18.39 -13.17
CA ASN A 9 -12.38 18.27 -11.72
C ASN A 9 -11.90 16.89 -11.27
N SER A 10 -11.76 15.94 -12.18
CA SER A 10 -11.17 14.64 -11.88
C SER A 10 -9.64 14.76 -11.92
N PRO A 11 -8.90 14.20 -10.94
CA PRO A 11 -7.45 14.15 -11.02
C PRO A 11 -7.04 13.41 -12.29
N PRO A 12 -5.94 13.81 -12.95
CA PRO A 12 -5.45 13.12 -14.14
C PRO A 12 -5.20 11.64 -13.82
N ALA A 13 -5.49 10.76 -14.77
CA ALA A 13 -5.21 9.34 -14.64
C ALA A 13 -3.69 9.11 -14.45
N PRO A 14 -3.25 8.21 -13.55
CA PRO A 14 -1.85 7.84 -13.42
C PRO A 14 -1.29 7.31 -14.74
N VAL A 15 -0.09 7.78 -15.14
CA VAL A 15 0.55 7.41 -16.42
C VAL A 15 1.61 6.32 -16.28
N SER A 16 2.01 5.97 -15.05
CA SER A 16 3.03 4.94 -14.78
C SER A 16 2.61 4.01 -13.64
N PRO A 17 3.17 2.77 -13.59
CA PRO A 17 2.94 1.86 -12.46
C PRO A 17 3.31 2.45 -11.10
N ALA A 18 4.40 3.21 -11.03
CA ALA A 18 4.81 3.88 -9.79
C ALA A 18 3.78 4.93 -9.34
N GLU A 19 3.20 5.69 -10.26
CA GLU A 19 2.14 6.66 -9.95
C GLU A 19 0.86 5.97 -9.47
N VAL A 20 0.50 4.82 -10.05
CA VAL A 20 -0.62 3.99 -9.58
C VAL A 20 -0.41 3.61 -8.11
N VAL A 21 0.77 3.11 -7.77
CA VAL A 21 1.12 2.72 -6.40
C VAL A 21 1.10 3.92 -5.46
N ASN A 22 1.70 5.03 -5.83
CA ASN A 22 1.74 6.23 -4.99
C ASN A 22 0.33 6.80 -4.74
N GLU A 23 -0.52 6.81 -5.76
CA GLU A 23 -1.91 7.28 -5.61
C GLU A 23 -2.73 6.32 -4.75
N PHE A 24 -2.58 5.01 -4.94
CA PHE A 24 -3.17 4.00 -4.07
C PHE A 24 -2.77 4.22 -2.60
N LEU A 25 -1.48 4.41 -2.32
CA LEU A 25 -0.97 4.65 -0.97
C LEU A 25 -1.49 5.96 -0.37
N ARG A 26 -1.57 7.02 -1.18
CA ARG A 26 -2.14 8.29 -0.74
C ARG A 26 -3.57 8.11 -0.22
N LEU A 27 -4.39 7.35 -0.95
CA LEU A 27 -5.79 7.09 -0.60
C LEU A 27 -5.91 6.18 0.63
N ILE A 28 -5.08 5.15 0.72
CA ILE A 28 -5.06 4.25 1.90
C ILE A 28 -4.67 5.00 3.18
N MET A 29 -3.83 6.02 3.08
CA MET A 29 -3.40 6.81 4.25
C MET A 29 -4.44 7.81 4.75
N ILE A 30 -5.48 8.11 3.98
CA ILE A 30 -6.58 9.02 4.41
C ILE A 30 -7.31 8.46 5.65
N PRO A 31 -7.75 7.20 5.83
CA PRO A 31 -7.93 6.11 4.87
C PRO A 31 -9.24 6.22 4.08
N ASP A 32 -9.14 6.03 2.79
CA ASP A 32 -10.28 5.88 1.88
C ASP A 32 -10.12 4.60 1.05
N PRO A 33 -10.43 3.43 1.62
CA PRO A 33 -10.24 2.16 0.93
C PRO A 33 -11.15 1.99 -0.29
N ALA A 34 -12.31 2.62 -0.31
CA ALA A 34 -13.21 2.58 -1.46
C ALA A 34 -12.60 3.29 -2.67
N ALA A 35 -12.01 4.48 -2.47
CA ALA A 35 -11.30 5.19 -3.51
C ALA A 35 -10.03 4.43 -3.95
N ALA A 36 -9.28 3.87 -3.00
CA ALA A 36 -8.09 3.07 -3.28
C ALA A 36 -8.40 1.82 -4.13
N SER A 37 -9.56 1.20 -3.94
CA SER A 37 -10.00 0.02 -4.71
C SER A 37 -10.13 0.28 -6.21
N ARG A 38 -10.26 1.52 -6.64
CA ARG A 38 -10.27 1.88 -8.07
C ARG A 38 -8.93 1.62 -8.76
N TYR A 39 -7.86 1.48 -8.00
CA TYR A 39 -6.52 1.18 -8.50
C TYR A 39 -6.14 -0.30 -8.35
N THR A 40 -7.09 -1.15 -7.95
CA THR A 40 -6.86 -2.58 -7.72
C THR A 40 -7.70 -3.43 -8.67
N ALA A 41 -7.12 -4.56 -9.10
CA ALA A 41 -7.85 -5.54 -9.87
C ALA A 41 -8.92 -6.23 -9.00
N PRO A 42 -10.05 -6.68 -9.59
CA PRO A 42 -11.12 -7.35 -8.83
C PRO A 42 -10.67 -8.63 -8.13
N ASP A 43 -9.66 -9.29 -8.67
CA ASP A 43 -9.06 -10.54 -8.18
C ASP A 43 -7.71 -10.32 -7.48
N MET A 44 -7.44 -9.10 -7.04
CA MET A 44 -6.19 -8.76 -6.36
C MET A 44 -5.92 -9.70 -5.19
N GLN A 45 -4.64 -10.03 -5.03
CA GLN A 45 -4.15 -10.82 -3.90
C GLN A 45 -3.24 -9.98 -3.03
N ILE A 46 -3.51 -9.96 -1.74
CA ILE A 46 -2.71 -9.26 -0.74
C ILE A 46 -2.14 -10.30 0.22
N VAL A 47 -0.84 -10.21 0.45
CA VAL A 47 -0.18 -10.88 1.57
C VAL A 47 0.29 -9.81 2.54
N PHE A 48 -0.46 -9.66 3.61
CA PHE A 48 -0.21 -8.64 4.63
C PHE A 48 0.80 -9.13 5.67
N THR A 49 1.17 -8.27 6.60
CA THR A 49 2.15 -8.61 7.65
C THR A 49 1.79 -9.93 8.34
N GLY A 50 2.82 -10.74 8.65
CA GLY A 50 2.61 -12.06 9.24
C GLY A 50 2.03 -13.08 8.25
N LYS A 51 2.20 -12.82 6.94
CA LYS A 51 1.72 -13.70 5.86
C LYS A 51 0.19 -13.86 5.83
N ARG A 52 -0.56 -12.83 6.27
CA ARG A 52 -2.03 -12.85 6.24
C ARG A 52 -2.56 -12.65 4.83
N PRO A 53 -3.36 -13.59 4.30
CA PRO A 53 -4.03 -13.39 3.02
C PRO A 53 -5.20 -12.40 3.19
N MET A 54 -5.26 -11.43 2.30
CA MET A 54 -6.37 -10.48 2.18
C MET A 54 -6.71 -10.30 0.70
N ARG A 55 -7.89 -9.80 0.40
CA ARG A 55 -8.37 -9.66 -0.98
C ARG A 55 -8.68 -8.23 -1.39
N GLU A 56 -8.89 -7.35 -0.44
CA GLU A 56 -9.28 -5.97 -0.73
C GLU A 56 -8.67 -4.96 0.25
N PRO A 57 -8.49 -3.70 -0.16
CA PRO A 57 -7.89 -2.66 0.68
C PRO A 57 -8.63 -2.42 2.01
N ALA A 58 -9.95 -2.60 2.04
CA ALA A 58 -10.74 -2.44 3.26
C ALA A 58 -10.31 -3.40 4.38
N GLU A 59 -9.86 -4.61 4.05
CA GLU A 59 -9.33 -5.56 5.04
C GLU A 59 -8.03 -5.06 5.67
N CYS A 60 -7.15 -4.44 4.88
CA CYS A 60 -5.93 -3.81 5.39
C CYS A 60 -6.26 -2.66 6.34
N THR A 61 -7.22 -1.81 5.98
CA THR A 61 -7.67 -0.69 6.82
C THR A 61 -8.24 -1.20 8.14
N LYS A 62 -9.07 -2.24 8.10
CA LYS A 62 -9.64 -2.86 9.30
C LYS A 62 -8.57 -3.47 10.20
N PHE A 63 -7.59 -4.15 9.61
CA PHE A 63 -6.46 -4.70 10.36
C PHE A 63 -5.64 -3.59 11.03
N ASN A 64 -5.33 -2.52 10.31
CA ASN A 64 -4.59 -1.39 10.85
C ASN A 64 -5.34 -0.71 12.00
N ALA A 65 -6.67 -0.58 11.91
CA ALA A 65 -7.49 -0.01 12.97
C ALA A 65 -7.47 -0.85 14.28
N SER A 66 -7.17 -2.14 14.20
CA SER A 66 -6.98 -3.00 15.38
C SER A 66 -5.60 -2.89 16.01
N ARG A 67 -4.61 -2.38 15.27
CA ARG A 67 -3.20 -2.30 15.68
C ARG A 67 -2.77 -0.90 16.08
N TYR A 68 -3.31 0.11 15.42
CA TYR A 68 -2.97 1.52 15.59
C TYR A 68 -4.21 2.35 15.88
N LYS A 69 -4.05 3.45 16.60
CA LYS A 69 -5.06 4.49 16.61
C LYS A 69 -5.14 5.15 15.23
N TRP A 70 -4.00 5.43 14.63
CA TRP A 70 -3.81 5.78 13.23
C TRP A 70 -2.38 5.51 12.80
N VAL A 71 -2.17 5.29 11.49
CA VAL A 71 -0.85 5.03 10.91
C VAL A 71 -0.77 5.63 9.52
N LYS A 72 0.38 6.21 9.22
CA LYS A 72 0.73 6.74 7.89
C LYS A 72 2.16 6.35 7.53
N LYS A 73 2.48 6.49 6.24
CA LYS A 73 3.80 6.20 5.68
C LYS A 73 4.53 7.49 5.34
N ARG A 74 5.82 7.55 5.68
CA ARG A 74 6.77 8.45 5.03
C ARG A 74 7.42 7.65 3.92
N ILE A 75 6.98 7.89 2.69
CA ILE A 75 7.53 7.22 1.51
C ILE A 75 8.88 7.87 1.22
N GLU A 76 9.94 7.10 1.38
CA GLU A 76 11.30 7.55 1.07
C GLU A 76 11.62 7.30 -0.39
N ARG A 77 11.10 6.20 -0.95
CA ARG A 77 11.41 5.77 -2.28
C ARG A 77 10.32 4.88 -2.88
N THR A 78 10.06 5.08 -4.17
CA THR A 78 9.22 4.21 -5.00
C THR A 78 10.05 3.77 -6.19
N ASP A 79 10.35 2.47 -6.28
CA ASP A 79 11.21 1.90 -7.30
C ASP A 79 10.43 1.00 -8.24
N THR A 80 10.53 1.28 -9.54
CA THR A 80 10.04 0.38 -10.59
C THR A 80 11.17 -0.57 -10.98
N VAL A 81 10.91 -1.87 -10.86
CA VAL A 81 11.88 -2.91 -11.22
C VAL A 81 11.78 -3.19 -12.72
N LEU A 82 12.94 -3.38 -13.35
CA LEU A 82 12.98 -3.84 -14.74
C LEU A 82 12.27 -5.20 -14.85
N SER A 83 11.26 -5.27 -15.72
CA SER A 83 10.48 -6.48 -15.92
C SER A 83 11.33 -7.62 -16.47
N THR A 84 11.14 -8.83 -15.96
CA THR A 84 11.64 -10.05 -16.59
C THR A 84 10.91 -10.27 -17.92
N PRO A 85 11.43 -11.14 -18.84
CA PRO A 85 10.72 -11.46 -20.07
C PRO A 85 9.31 -12.01 -19.83
N GLU A 86 9.13 -12.80 -18.78
CA GLU A 86 7.83 -13.39 -18.39
C GLU A 86 6.86 -12.31 -17.90
N GLU A 87 7.34 -11.40 -17.04
CA GLU A 87 6.53 -10.26 -16.56
C GLU A 87 6.14 -9.34 -17.71
N ALA A 88 7.09 -9.02 -18.61
CA ALA A 88 6.83 -8.20 -19.78
C ALA A 88 5.79 -8.84 -20.72
N ALA A 89 5.85 -10.16 -20.90
CA ALA A 89 4.88 -10.91 -21.71
C ALA A 89 3.46 -10.84 -21.13
N LEU A 90 3.33 -10.76 -19.80
CA LEU A 90 2.06 -10.61 -19.09
C LEU A 90 1.63 -9.14 -18.94
N GLY A 91 2.43 -8.18 -19.35
CA GLY A 91 2.20 -6.75 -19.14
C GLY A 91 2.30 -6.33 -17.67
N GLU A 92 3.07 -7.07 -16.87
CA GLU A 92 3.26 -6.85 -15.44
C GLU A 92 4.50 -6.01 -15.17
N THR A 93 4.38 -5.12 -14.20
CA THR A 93 5.49 -4.32 -13.67
C THR A 93 5.51 -4.45 -12.16
N VAL A 94 6.69 -4.75 -11.59
CA VAL A 94 6.89 -4.79 -10.15
C VAL A 94 7.33 -3.43 -9.67
N VAL A 95 6.68 -2.94 -8.61
CA VAL A 95 6.97 -1.67 -7.95
C VAL A 95 7.17 -1.91 -6.47
N TYR A 96 8.25 -1.35 -5.91
CA TYR A 96 8.50 -1.33 -4.48
C TYR A 96 8.30 0.07 -3.93
N SER A 97 7.58 0.16 -2.81
CA SER A 97 7.51 1.37 -1.98
C SER A 97 8.18 1.07 -0.65
N LEU A 98 9.08 1.92 -0.23
CA LEU A 98 9.80 1.74 1.03
C LEU A 98 9.95 3.07 1.77
N GLY A 99 10.11 2.95 3.07
CA GLY A 99 10.26 4.08 3.97
C GLY A 99 9.97 3.70 5.41
N THR A 100 9.36 4.61 6.14
CA THR A 100 9.02 4.41 7.55
C THR A 100 7.54 4.65 7.81
N LEU A 101 7.05 4.08 8.91
CA LEU A 101 5.73 4.33 9.43
C LEU A 101 5.80 5.36 10.56
N TYR A 102 4.72 6.10 10.73
CA TYR A 102 4.50 6.98 11.87
C TYR A 102 3.01 7.03 12.22
N GLY A 103 2.70 7.33 13.46
CA GLY A 103 1.32 7.38 13.90
C GLY A 103 1.20 7.37 15.42
N GLU A 104 0.10 6.82 15.89
CA GLU A 104 -0.17 6.61 17.31
C GLU A 104 -0.62 5.17 17.57
N TRP A 105 -0.09 4.57 18.63
CA TRP A 105 -0.60 3.32 19.16
C TRP A 105 -2.03 3.48 19.70
N PRO A 106 -2.77 2.40 19.99
CA PRO A 106 -4.13 2.50 20.51
C PRO A 106 -4.29 3.36 21.77
N ASP A 107 -3.26 3.43 22.61
CA ASP A 107 -3.24 4.26 23.82
C ASP A 107 -2.90 5.75 23.57
N GLY A 108 -2.69 6.14 22.31
CA GLY A 108 -2.32 7.49 21.89
C GLY A 108 -0.84 7.80 21.95
N THR A 109 0.03 6.86 22.39
CA THR A 109 1.48 7.05 22.37
C THR A 109 1.98 7.18 20.94
N PRO A 110 2.68 8.27 20.57
CA PRO A 110 3.20 8.45 19.21
C PRO A 110 4.35 7.47 18.94
N PHE A 111 4.49 7.10 17.68
CA PHE A 111 5.64 6.34 17.18
C PHE A 111 6.06 6.84 15.81
N GLU A 112 7.33 6.67 15.48
CA GLU A 112 7.88 6.91 14.14
C GLU A 112 9.17 6.13 13.94
N GLY A 113 9.47 5.81 12.67
CA GLY A 113 10.76 5.22 12.28
C GLY A 113 10.77 3.72 12.08
N ASN A 114 9.70 2.99 12.40
CA ASN A 114 9.60 1.57 12.04
C ASN A 114 9.53 1.44 10.51
N ARG A 115 10.37 0.57 9.97
CA ARG A 115 10.55 0.43 8.53
C ARG A 115 9.40 -0.32 7.89
N TYR A 116 9.12 -0.01 6.62
CA TYR A 116 8.26 -0.83 5.79
C TYR A 116 8.86 -1.03 4.41
N VAL A 117 8.49 -2.14 3.78
CA VAL A 117 8.66 -2.41 2.36
C VAL A 117 7.36 -3.03 1.86
N ASP A 118 6.79 -2.43 0.84
CA ASP A 118 5.63 -2.99 0.13
C ASP A 118 6.04 -3.34 -1.30
N ARG A 119 5.61 -4.50 -1.77
CA ARG A 119 5.80 -4.95 -3.15
C ARG A 119 4.46 -4.99 -3.85
N TYR A 120 4.40 -4.40 -5.03
CA TYR A 120 3.21 -4.38 -5.87
C TYR A 120 3.50 -4.99 -7.22
N VAL A 121 2.52 -5.70 -7.79
CA VAL A 121 2.49 -6.04 -9.21
C VAL A 121 1.37 -5.22 -9.85
N VAL A 122 1.71 -4.43 -10.86
CA VAL A 122 0.77 -3.58 -11.60
C VAL A 122 0.62 -4.12 -13.01
N ARG A 123 -0.61 -4.33 -13.43
CA ARG A 123 -0.97 -4.79 -14.77
C ARG A 123 -2.12 -3.95 -15.32
N ASN A 124 -1.94 -3.38 -16.51
CA ASN A 124 -2.93 -2.51 -17.14
C ASN A 124 -3.45 -1.39 -16.21
N GLY A 125 -2.55 -0.75 -15.47
CA GLY A 125 -2.90 0.34 -14.56
C GLY A 125 -3.60 -0.08 -13.26
N LEU A 126 -3.70 -1.38 -12.98
CA LEU A 126 -4.33 -1.93 -11.78
C LEU A 126 -3.34 -2.78 -10.98
N ILE A 127 -3.39 -2.67 -9.67
CA ILE A 127 -2.60 -3.49 -8.75
C ILE A 127 -3.26 -4.88 -8.67
N THR A 128 -2.51 -5.91 -9.06
CA THR A 128 -2.96 -7.31 -9.02
C THR A 128 -2.41 -8.08 -7.82
N GLN A 129 -1.28 -7.63 -7.28
CA GLN A 129 -0.66 -8.22 -6.09
C GLN A 129 -0.08 -7.14 -5.20
N MET A 130 -0.17 -7.36 -3.90
CA MET A 130 0.43 -6.51 -2.87
C MET A 130 1.04 -7.39 -1.77
N GLY A 131 2.31 -7.19 -1.48
CA GLY A 131 3.00 -7.81 -0.36
C GLY A 131 3.45 -6.73 0.63
N VAL A 132 3.23 -6.94 1.92
CA VAL A 132 3.48 -5.95 2.97
C VAL A 132 4.39 -6.51 4.05
N TRP A 133 5.50 -5.83 4.30
CA TRP A 133 6.44 -6.12 5.38
C TRP A 133 6.73 -4.84 6.18
N ASN A 134 6.70 -4.94 7.48
CA ASN A 134 7.12 -3.83 8.34
C ASN A 134 7.57 -4.32 9.72
N ASP A 135 8.23 -3.42 10.45
CA ASP A 135 8.78 -3.69 11.78
C ASP A 135 7.75 -3.55 12.92
N SER A 136 6.48 -3.30 12.65
CA SER A 136 5.52 -2.94 13.72
C SER A 136 5.34 -4.03 14.75
N ALA A 137 5.37 -5.31 14.36
CA ALA A 137 5.28 -6.42 15.30
C ALA A 137 6.47 -6.44 16.27
N GLU A 138 7.68 -6.18 15.79
CA GLU A 138 8.88 -6.07 16.63
C GLU A 138 8.75 -4.93 17.65
N TRP A 139 8.28 -3.78 17.21
CA TRP A 139 8.06 -2.62 18.09
C TRP A 139 6.99 -2.89 19.15
N MET A 140 5.93 -3.61 18.78
CA MET A 140 4.88 -4.03 19.72
C MET A 140 5.41 -5.03 20.75
N LEU A 141 6.28 -5.96 20.35
CA LEU A 141 6.94 -6.88 21.27
C LEU A 141 7.84 -6.15 22.27
N VAL A 142 8.57 -5.14 21.82
CA VAL A 142 9.39 -4.29 22.72
C VAL A 142 8.51 -3.55 23.72
N ARG A 143 7.41 -2.96 23.28
CA ARG A 143 6.46 -2.28 24.19
C ARG A 143 5.83 -3.23 25.21
N ALA A 144 5.62 -4.48 24.84
CA ALA A 144 5.10 -5.52 25.72
C ALA A 144 6.16 -6.12 26.66
N GLY A 145 7.42 -5.69 26.54
CA GLY A 145 8.55 -6.23 27.34
C GLY A 145 9.00 -7.63 26.91
N LEU A 146 8.59 -8.07 25.72
CA LEU A 146 8.90 -9.41 25.20
C LEU A 146 10.12 -9.44 24.26
N ALA A 147 10.62 -8.29 23.85
CA ALA A 147 11.80 -8.16 23.02
C ALA A 147 12.56 -6.87 23.33
N LYS A 148 13.80 -6.77 22.82
CA LYS A 148 14.63 -5.55 22.86
C LYS A 148 15.05 -5.20 21.42
N LEU A 149 15.10 -3.92 21.09
CA LEU A 149 15.72 -3.40 19.86
C LEU A 149 17.20 -3.12 20.06
#